data_f4c166654afb8ee158f59a477eb5c6f4
#
_entry.id   f4c166654afb8ee158f59a477eb5c6f4
#
_cell.length_a   1.000
_cell.length_b   1.000
_cell.length_c   1.000
_cell.angle_alpha   90.00
_cell.angle_beta   90.00
_cell.angle_gamma   90.00
#
_symmetry.space_group_name_H-M   'P 1'
#
loop_
_entity.id
_entity.type
_entity.pdbx_description
1 polymer ?
#
loop_
_entity_poly.entity_id
_entity_poly.type
_entity_poly.pdbx_seq_one_letter_code
_entity_poly.pdbx_strand_id
1 'polypeptide(L)'
;MNKRIIFSIILAAFTCMMQAADRYWNVEVKLHRPKNDTSKVFIYSMLQSSSDTIKAVSIKGDKYTFHLPKENQFIITSSDKYETQVIHIIPMGDYQDKFMDIYLKDGGKKTIFDKQKEFEYIKDKKKEAISSIGSQSGGIRVVVNKQ
;
A
#
# COMPACT_ATOMS: atom_id res chain seq x y z
N MET A 1 -41.50 -22.53 5.57
CA MET A 1 -40.76 -21.33 5.13
C MET A 1 -41.01 -21.10 3.65
N ASN A 2 -41.42 -19.91 3.27
CA ASN A 2 -41.91 -19.62 1.92
C ASN A 2 -40.72 -19.55 0.96
N LYS A 3 -40.71 -20.33 -0.14
CA LYS A 3 -39.63 -20.39 -1.13
C LYS A 3 -39.21 -18.99 -1.68
N ARG A 4 -40.16 -18.05 -1.72
CA ARG A 4 -39.94 -16.67 -2.14
C ARG A 4 -39.06 -15.89 -1.16
N ILE A 5 -39.17 -16.16 0.15
CA ILE A 5 -38.37 -15.47 1.19
C ILE A 5 -36.91 -15.94 1.12
N ILE A 6 -36.70 -17.26 0.90
CA ILE A 6 -35.35 -17.82 0.77
C ILE A 6 -34.64 -17.25 -0.45
N PHE A 7 -35.34 -17.15 -1.58
CA PHE A 7 -34.77 -16.59 -2.81
C PHE A 7 -34.39 -15.12 -2.65
N SER A 8 -35.20 -14.33 -1.94
CA SER A 8 -34.89 -12.90 -1.66
C SER A 8 -33.68 -12.74 -0.75
N ILE A 9 -33.51 -13.61 0.25
CA ILE A 9 -32.36 -13.57 1.16
C ILE A 9 -31.07 -13.95 0.41
N ILE A 10 -31.12 -14.96 -0.46
CA ILE A 10 -29.97 -15.39 -1.27
C ILE A 10 -29.58 -14.28 -2.25
N LEU A 11 -30.54 -13.65 -2.90
CA LEU A 11 -30.28 -12.54 -3.84
C LEU A 11 -29.68 -11.32 -3.13
N ALA A 12 -30.18 -10.97 -1.94
CA ALA A 12 -29.65 -9.87 -1.14
C ALA A 12 -28.22 -10.16 -0.65
N ALA A 13 -27.92 -11.40 -0.25
CA ALA A 13 -26.57 -11.82 0.13
C ALA A 13 -25.60 -11.76 -1.07
N PHE A 14 -26.05 -12.14 -2.26
CA PHE A 14 -25.24 -12.10 -3.47
C PHE A 14 -24.92 -10.67 -3.91
N THR A 15 -25.88 -9.76 -3.83
CA THR A 15 -25.66 -8.33 -4.13
C THR A 15 -24.74 -7.67 -3.12
N CYS A 16 -24.81 -8.01 -1.84
CA CYS A 16 -23.85 -7.54 -0.82
C CYS A 16 -22.43 -8.03 -1.08
N MET A 17 -22.24 -9.28 -1.51
CA MET A 17 -20.93 -9.83 -1.86
C MET A 17 -20.34 -9.16 -3.10
N MET A 18 -21.14 -8.86 -4.12
CA MET A 18 -20.69 -8.14 -5.31
C MET A 18 -20.24 -6.71 -4.98
N GLN A 19 -20.96 -6.00 -4.10
CA GLN A 19 -20.59 -4.65 -3.68
C GLN A 19 -19.31 -4.63 -2.82
N ALA A 20 -19.05 -5.69 -2.05
CA ALA A 20 -17.82 -5.80 -1.26
C ALA A 20 -16.59 -6.04 -2.15
N ALA A 21 -16.70 -6.87 -3.19
CA ALA A 21 -15.61 -7.14 -4.14
C ALA A 21 -15.16 -5.87 -4.90
N ASP A 22 -16.08 -4.92 -5.11
CA ASP A 22 -15.80 -3.68 -5.83
C ASP A 22 -15.06 -2.61 -4.99
N ARG A 23 -14.92 -2.82 -3.68
CA ARG A 23 -14.26 -1.88 -2.76
C ARG A 23 -12.77 -2.14 -2.56
N TYR A 24 -12.24 -3.25 -3.06
CA TYR A 24 -10.86 -3.67 -2.88
C TYR A 24 -10.18 -3.92 -4.22
N TRP A 25 -8.88 -3.83 -4.23
CA TRP A 25 -8.04 -4.15 -5.38
C TRP A 25 -6.78 -4.90 -4.92
N ASN A 26 -6.15 -5.62 -5.84
CA ASN A 26 -4.87 -6.26 -5.57
C ASN A 26 -3.74 -5.35 -6.04
N VAL A 27 -2.76 -5.14 -5.17
CA VAL A 27 -1.54 -4.41 -5.48
C VAL A 27 -0.35 -5.35 -5.29
N GLU A 28 0.33 -5.66 -6.37
CA GLU A 28 1.57 -6.43 -6.34
C GLU A 28 2.76 -5.47 -6.31
N VAL A 29 3.60 -5.63 -5.32
CA VAL A 29 4.83 -4.84 -5.15
C VAL A 29 6.01 -5.78 -5.31
N LYS A 30 6.93 -5.45 -6.21
CA LYS A 30 8.20 -6.14 -6.39
C LYS A 30 9.33 -5.27 -5.87
N LEU A 31 10.08 -5.80 -4.89
CA LEU A 31 11.28 -5.15 -4.38
C LEU A 31 12.49 -5.52 -5.24
N HIS A 32 13.25 -4.53 -5.64
CA HIS A 32 14.54 -4.68 -6.29
C HIS A 32 15.64 -4.34 -5.30
N ARG A 33 16.45 -5.33 -4.96
CA ARG A 33 17.60 -5.23 -4.07
C ARG A 33 18.90 -5.64 -4.76
N PRO A 34 20.08 -5.25 -4.26
CA PRO A 34 21.36 -5.73 -4.78
C PRO A 34 21.45 -7.26 -4.74
N LYS A 35 22.17 -7.85 -5.70
CA LYS A 35 22.39 -9.29 -5.74
C LYS A 35 23.00 -9.78 -4.43
N ASN A 36 22.52 -10.93 -3.94
CA ASN A 36 22.98 -11.59 -2.72
C ASN A 36 22.71 -10.84 -1.41
N ASP A 37 21.86 -9.81 -1.42
CA ASP A 37 21.47 -9.15 -0.19
C ASP A 37 20.25 -9.83 0.43
N THR A 38 20.41 -10.33 1.65
CA THR A 38 19.38 -11.00 2.45
C THR A 38 18.84 -10.12 3.56
N SER A 39 19.16 -8.83 3.57
CA SER A 39 18.70 -7.88 4.59
C SER A 39 17.19 -7.89 4.70
N LYS A 40 16.68 -7.90 5.94
CA LYS A 40 15.25 -7.91 6.18
C LYS A 40 14.64 -6.57 5.81
N VAL A 41 13.61 -6.62 4.98
CA VAL A 41 12.81 -5.46 4.60
C VAL A 41 11.37 -5.71 5.04
N PHE A 42 10.81 -4.77 5.77
CA PHE A 42 9.39 -4.73 6.09
C PHE A 42 8.68 -3.89 5.05
N ILE A 43 7.56 -4.39 4.55
CA ILE A 43 6.70 -3.65 3.66
C ILE A 43 5.26 -3.75 4.15
N TYR A 44 4.58 -2.63 4.18
CA TYR A 44 3.19 -2.53 4.62
C TYR A 44 2.50 -1.36 3.93
N SER A 45 1.18 -1.42 3.88
CA SER A 45 0.37 -0.28 3.47
C SER A 45 -0.20 0.43 4.68
N MET A 46 -0.47 1.73 4.52
CA MET A 46 -1.11 2.56 5.54
C MET A 46 -2.11 3.48 4.85
N LEU A 47 -3.36 3.51 5.32
CA LEU A 47 -4.37 4.42 4.80
C LEU A 47 -3.99 5.88 5.05
N GLN A 48 -4.41 6.77 4.14
CA GLN A 48 -4.23 8.21 4.34
C GLN A 48 -5.02 8.70 5.56
N SER A 49 -6.22 8.16 5.77
CA SER A 49 -7.16 8.55 6.82
C SER A 49 -6.82 8.00 8.21
N SER A 50 -5.95 6.98 8.31
CA SER A 50 -5.61 6.34 9.58
C SER A 50 -4.12 6.07 9.71
N SER A 51 -3.70 5.61 10.89
CA SER A 51 -2.35 5.10 11.16
C SER A 51 -2.29 3.57 11.15
N ASP A 52 -3.41 2.91 10.82
CA ASP A 52 -3.47 1.46 10.78
C ASP A 52 -2.65 0.92 9.62
N THR A 53 -1.93 -0.16 9.88
CA THR A 53 -1.07 -0.82 8.90
C THR A 53 -1.76 -2.03 8.30
N ILE A 54 -1.69 -2.18 6.98
CA ILE A 54 -2.20 -3.33 6.24
C ILE A 54 -0.98 -4.13 5.76
N LYS A 55 -0.94 -5.41 6.16
CA LYS A 55 0.13 -6.33 5.76
C LYS A 55 -0.17 -6.96 4.41
N ALA A 56 0.87 -7.41 3.72
CA ALA A 56 0.72 -8.22 2.52
C ALA A 56 -0.02 -9.53 2.83
N VAL A 57 -0.93 -9.92 1.96
CA VAL A 57 -1.68 -11.18 2.04
C VAL A 57 -0.87 -12.37 1.51
N SER A 58 0.12 -12.10 0.65
CA SER A 58 1.05 -13.10 0.12
C SER A 58 2.44 -12.50 -0.04
N ILE A 59 3.45 -13.30 0.28
CA ILE A 59 4.87 -12.95 0.12
C ILE A 59 5.57 -14.11 -0.57
N LYS A 60 6.16 -13.86 -1.75
CA LYS A 60 6.92 -14.85 -2.53
C LYS A 60 8.27 -14.24 -2.94
N GLY A 61 9.30 -14.51 -2.15
CA GLY A 61 10.60 -13.85 -2.32
C GLY A 61 10.46 -12.33 -2.13
N ASP A 62 10.79 -11.57 -3.16
CA ASP A 62 10.70 -10.10 -3.17
C ASP A 62 9.38 -9.57 -3.78
N LYS A 63 8.39 -10.44 -3.99
CA LYS A 63 7.03 -10.09 -4.43
C LYS A 63 6.07 -10.11 -3.27
N TYR A 64 5.36 -9.01 -3.08
CA TYR A 64 4.38 -8.78 -2.02
C TYR A 64 3.04 -8.47 -2.66
N THR A 65 2.01 -9.24 -2.31
CA THR A 65 0.64 -8.98 -2.78
C THR A 65 -0.17 -8.41 -1.63
N PHE A 66 -0.80 -7.28 -1.87
CA PHE A 66 -1.72 -6.63 -0.95
C PHE A 66 -3.13 -6.69 -1.49
N HIS A 67 -4.09 -6.88 -0.60
CA HIS A 67 -5.51 -6.67 -0.86
C HIS A 67 -5.93 -5.40 -0.14
N LEU A 68 -6.05 -4.31 -0.89
CA LEU A 68 -6.17 -2.97 -0.34
C LEU A 68 -7.54 -2.37 -0.64
N PRO A 69 -8.11 -1.57 0.27
CA PRO A 69 -9.30 -0.78 -0.05
C PRO A 69 -8.97 0.25 -1.14
N LYS A 70 -9.97 0.59 -1.95
CA LYS A 70 -9.86 1.60 -3.01
C LYS A 70 -9.90 3.02 -2.42
N GLU A 71 -8.93 3.31 -1.56
CA GLU A 71 -8.75 4.59 -0.88
C GLU A 71 -7.32 5.09 -1.06
N ASN A 72 -7.09 6.36 -0.84
CA ASN A 72 -5.75 6.93 -0.83
C ASN A 72 -4.92 6.32 0.29
N GLN A 73 -3.76 5.81 -0.04
CA GLN A 73 -2.90 5.11 0.89
C GLN A 73 -1.43 5.19 0.51
N PHE A 74 -0.58 4.72 1.39
CA PHE A 74 0.86 4.71 1.23
C PHE A 74 1.38 3.29 1.30
N ILE A 75 2.30 2.93 0.41
CA ILE A 75 3.17 1.76 0.59
C ILE A 75 4.46 2.26 1.23
N ILE A 76 4.84 1.62 2.32
CA ILE A 76 5.99 2.00 3.13
C ILE A 76 6.96 0.82 3.17
N THR A 77 8.23 1.09 2.89
CA THR A 77 9.32 0.14 3.09
C THR A 77 10.18 0.60 4.26
N SER A 78 10.49 -0.31 5.17
CA SER A 78 11.34 -0.07 6.33
C SER A 78 12.39 -1.18 6.46
N SER A 79 13.63 -0.81 6.75
CA SER A 79 14.75 -1.74 6.86
C SER A 79 15.85 -1.14 7.74
N ASP A 80 16.69 -2.00 8.31
CA ASP A 80 17.88 -1.57 9.04
C ASP A 80 19.01 -1.07 8.12
N LYS A 81 18.97 -1.40 6.84
CA LYS A 81 20.01 -1.12 5.85
C LYS A 81 19.57 -0.11 4.79
N TYR A 82 18.32 -0.21 4.33
CA TYR A 82 17.83 0.60 3.23
C TYR A 82 17.11 1.84 3.71
N GLU A 83 17.12 2.88 2.87
CA GLU A 83 16.30 4.08 3.10
C GLU A 83 14.83 3.69 3.22
N THR A 84 14.14 4.31 4.16
CA THR A 84 12.69 4.21 4.28
C THR A 84 12.04 4.97 3.12
N GLN A 85 11.18 4.28 2.38
CA GLN A 85 10.43 4.91 1.29
C GLN A 85 8.95 4.98 1.66
N VAL A 86 8.33 6.09 1.33
CA VAL A 86 6.89 6.34 1.51
C VAL A 86 6.32 6.69 0.14
N ILE A 87 5.55 5.78 -0.43
CA ILE A 87 5.01 5.89 -1.79
C ILE A 87 3.51 6.06 -1.70
N HIS A 88 3.01 7.17 -2.20
CA HIS A 88 1.58 7.47 -2.20
C HIS A 88 0.90 6.77 -3.38
N ILE A 89 -0.16 6.03 -3.09
CA ILE A 89 -1.02 5.40 -4.08
C ILE A 89 -2.40 6.07 -4.04
N ILE A 90 -2.79 6.61 -5.18
CA ILE A 90 -4.11 7.19 -5.40
C ILE A 90 -4.87 6.27 -6.34
N PRO A 91 -5.96 5.63 -5.89
CA PRO A 91 -6.78 4.80 -6.76
C PRO A 91 -7.54 5.70 -7.74
N MET A 92 -7.42 5.42 -9.05
CA MET A 92 -8.08 6.18 -10.11
C MET A 92 -8.56 5.27 -11.23
N GLY A 93 -9.74 5.58 -11.77
CA GLY A 93 -10.33 4.92 -12.94
C GLY A 93 -10.81 3.49 -12.70
N ASP A 94 -10.90 2.71 -13.76
CA ASP A 94 -11.27 1.30 -13.70
C ASP A 94 -10.19 0.50 -12.97
N TYR A 95 -10.57 -0.01 -11.82
CA TYR A 95 -9.65 -0.63 -10.85
C TYR A 95 -9.29 -2.03 -11.29
N GLN A 96 -8.21 -2.13 -12.03
CA GLN A 96 -7.53 -3.39 -12.29
C GLN A 96 -6.41 -3.59 -11.27
N ASP A 97 -5.93 -4.82 -11.15
CA ASP A 97 -4.75 -5.13 -10.35
C ASP A 97 -3.58 -4.23 -10.74
N LYS A 98 -2.86 -3.75 -9.74
CA LYS A 98 -1.74 -2.82 -9.93
C LYS A 98 -0.42 -3.52 -9.62
N PHE A 99 0.58 -3.16 -10.42
CA PHE A 99 1.95 -3.63 -10.26
C PHE A 99 2.86 -2.45 -9.98
N MET A 100 3.76 -2.61 -9.03
CA MET A 100 4.70 -1.58 -8.61
C MET A 100 6.09 -2.18 -8.39
N ASP A 101 7.09 -1.52 -8.97
CA ASP A 101 8.50 -1.84 -8.72
C ASP A 101 9.10 -0.83 -7.75
N ILE A 102 9.71 -1.31 -6.67
CA ILE A 102 10.40 -0.49 -5.67
C ILE A 102 11.88 -0.85 -5.67
N TYR A 103 12.71 0.12 -6.00
CA TYR A 103 14.17 -0.02 -5.98
C TYR A 103 14.70 0.45 -4.63
N LEU A 104 15.27 -0.48 -3.87
CA LEU A 104 15.83 -0.19 -2.55
C LEU A 104 17.14 0.58 -2.68
N LYS A 105 17.26 1.65 -1.92
CA LYS A 105 18.48 2.47 -1.86
C LYS A 105 19.19 2.20 -0.54
N ASP A 106 20.51 2.07 -0.59
CA ASP A 106 21.32 1.90 0.61
C ASP A 106 21.27 3.17 1.45
N GLY A 107 20.77 3.05 2.67
CA GLY A 107 20.68 4.14 3.65
C GLY A 107 21.72 4.04 4.76
N GLY A 108 22.62 3.06 4.65
CA GLY A 108 23.56 2.74 5.72
C GLY A 108 22.88 2.03 6.92
N LYS A 109 23.71 1.60 7.88
CA LYS A 109 23.22 0.92 9.08
C LYS A 109 22.51 1.89 10.02
N LYS A 110 21.24 1.71 10.23
CA LYS A 110 20.42 2.57 11.12
C LYS A 110 20.68 2.24 12.60
N THR A 111 20.75 3.28 13.40
CA THR A 111 20.81 3.20 14.87
C THR A 111 19.41 3.07 15.47
N ILE A 112 19.31 2.80 16.77
CA ILE A 112 18.03 2.79 17.51
C ILE A 112 17.36 4.17 17.42
N PHE A 113 18.16 5.24 17.50
CA PHE A 113 17.67 6.61 17.42
C PHE A 113 17.09 6.94 16.03
N ASP A 114 17.69 6.43 14.96
CA ASP A 114 17.16 6.59 13.61
C ASP A 114 15.82 5.88 13.43
N LYS A 115 15.64 4.72 14.09
CA LYS A 115 14.36 3.99 14.09
C LYS A 115 13.23 4.79 14.77
N GLN A 116 13.54 5.50 15.85
CA GLN A 116 12.57 6.38 16.52
C GLN A 116 12.18 7.56 15.63
N LYS A 117 13.11 8.10 14.87
CA LYS A 117 12.84 9.18 13.91
C LYS A 117 12.07 8.71 12.67
N GLU A 118 12.11 7.44 12.35
CA GLU A 118 11.43 6.89 11.17
C GLU A 118 9.93 7.16 11.21
N PHE A 119 9.30 7.07 12.37
CA PHE A 119 7.88 7.36 12.52
C PHE A 119 7.55 8.84 12.19
N GLU A 120 8.34 9.78 12.69
CA GLU A 120 8.16 11.21 12.38
C GLU A 120 8.43 11.48 10.90
N TYR A 121 9.44 10.86 10.32
CA TYR A 121 9.73 10.94 8.89
C TYR A 121 8.54 10.46 8.05
N ILE A 122 7.97 9.30 8.35
CA ILE A 122 6.79 8.76 7.66
C ILE A 122 5.62 9.73 7.76
N LYS A 123 5.37 10.28 8.94
CA LYS A 123 4.30 11.24 9.19
C LYS A 123 4.47 12.53 8.36
N ASP A 124 5.68 13.05 8.29
CA ASP A 124 5.98 14.26 7.52
C ASP A 124 5.84 14.01 6.02
N LYS A 125 6.34 12.87 5.53
CA LYS A 125 6.17 12.47 4.12
C LYS A 125 4.72 12.24 3.73
N LYS A 126 3.90 11.70 4.62
CA LYS A 126 2.44 11.62 4.42
C LYS A 126 1.81 13.00 4.26
N LYS A 127 2.17 13.97 5.10
CA LYS A 127 1.67 15.35 5.02
C LYS A 127 2.09 16.01 3.71
N GLU A 128 3.36 15.89 3.34
CA GLU A 128 3.91 16.46 2.11
C GLU A 128 3.18 15.88 0.87
N ALA A 129 2.99 14.57 0.81
CA ALA A 129 2.27 13.92 -0.28
C ALA A 129 0.80 14.39 -0.37
N ILE A 130 0.12 14.54 0.75
CA ILE A 130 -1.27 15.03 0.80
C ILE A 130 -1.36 16.48 0.29
N SER A 131 -0.44 17.34 0.68
CA SER A 131 -0.43 18.74 0.26
C SER A 131 -0.17 18.90 -1.25
N SER A 132 0.56 17.97 -1.86
CA SER A 132 0.87 18.00 -3.29
C SER A 132 -0.30 17.59 -4.19
N ILE A 133 -1.35 16.94 -3.66
CA ILE A 133 -2.51 16.47 -4.42
C ILE A 133 -3.40 17.63 -4.88
N GLY A 134 -3.41 18.74 -4.16
CA GLY A 134 -4.28 19.89 -4.45
C GLY A 134 -4.02 20.58 -5.80
N SER A 135 -2.98 20.20 -6.54
CA SER A 135 -2.55 20.87 -7.77
C SER A 135 -2.69 20.08 -9.06
N GLN A 136 -3.14 18.81 -9.05
CA GLN A 136 -3.27 18.03 -10.29
C GLN A 136 -4.46 17.06 -10.29
N SER A 137 -5.38 17.28 -11.21
CA SER A 137 -6.41 16.31 -11.62
C SER A 137 -5.81 15.34 -12.65
N GLY A 138 -5.92 14.04 -12.40
CA GLY A 138 -5.79 12.97 -13.38
C GLY A 138 -4.51 12.13 -13.32
N GLY A 139 -4.66 10.84 -13.07
CA GLY A 139 -3.63 9.80 -13.19
C GLY A 139 -3.15 9.19 -11.87
N ILE A 140 -2.65 7.97 -11.93
CA ILE A 140 -1.93 7.37 -10.80
C ILE A 140 -0.61 8.11 -10.69
N ARG A 141 -0.42 8.82 -9.60
CA ARG A 141 0.87 9.44 -9.31
C ARG A 141 1.60 8.62 -8.26
N VAL A 142 2.63 7.93 -8.70
CA VAL A 142 3.64 7.38 -7.79
C VAL A 142 4.57 8.54 -7.48
N VAL A 143 4.42 9.17 -6.33
CA VAL A 143 5.37 10.18 -5.86
C VAL A 143 6.56 9.44 -5.27
N VAL A 144 7.58 9.21 -6.08
CA VAL A 144 8.89 8.79 -5.58
C VAL A 144 9.60 10.07 -5.13
N ASN A 145 9.73 10.27 -3.82
CA ASN A 145 10.52 11.37 -3.31
C ASN A 145 11.97 11.17 -3.70
N LYS A 146 12.46 11.98 -4.66
CA LYS A 146 13.89 12.17 -4.86
C LYS A 146 14.38 13.11 -3.74
N GLN A 147 15.30 12.63 -2.93
CA GLN A 147 16.17 13.53 -2.18
C GLN A 147 17.14 14.22 -3.13
#